data_875a079b2599d635c1a3b8a7e84d105c
#
_entry.id   875a079b2599d635c1a3b8a7e84d105c
#
_cell.length_a   1.000
_cell.length_b   1.000
_cell.length_c   1.000
_cell.angle_alpha   90.00
_cell.angle_beta   90.00
_cell.angle_gamma   90.00
#
_symmetry.space_group_name_H-M   'P 1'
#
loop_
_entity.id
_entity.type
_entity.pdbx_description
1 polymer ?
#
loop_
_entity_poly.entity_id
_entity_poly.type
_entity_poly.pdbx_seq_one_letter_code
_entity_poly.pdbx_strand_id
1 'polypeptide(L)'
;MKNTTVFKLQNISVEFEKHSLNQRSLREAIGSRLKGNRSEKTKALNNISLTIKKGDHIGIIGRNGAGKSTLLKVLTKVIFPTNGNIIRDETQHVIPLLELGIGFQAELSGRENCYLSGILMGYSKKEISDKMNDIIAFSELEEFIDEPVKNYSSGMYARLAFAIATDINPQVLIVDEVFGVGDEFFMRKCIIRMQKLMAKGVTTIFVAHNLDFLVTQCERLIWLEKGKVIMDGNPAEVASAYSNSKSPLRLVNVQ
;
A
#
# COMPACT_ATOMS: atom_id res chain seq x y z
N MET A 1 -10.21 -16.09 17.55
CA MET A 1 -10.75 -15.62 16.26
C MET A 1 -9.68 -15.26 15.21
N LYS A 2 -8.38 -15.55 15.40
CA LYS A 2 -7.26 -15.23 14.46
C LYS A 2 -7.13 -16.18 13.25
N ASN A 3 -8.08 -17.05 12.96
CA ASN A 3 -7.86 -18.10 11.94
C ASN A 3 -8.59 -17.87 10.59
N THR A 4 -9.25 -16.72 10.42
CA THR A 4 -9.95 -16.39 9.18
C THR A 4 -8.97 -15.78 8.20
N THR A 5 -8.85 -16.35 7.01
CA THR A 5 -8.00 -15.84 5.93
C THR A 5 -8.63 -14.62 5.28
N VAL A 6 -7.90 -13.51 5.23
CA VAL A 6 -8.28 -12.28 4.51
C VAL A 6 -7.77 -12.32 3.07
N PHE A 7 -6.51 -12.71 2.88
CA PHE A 7 -5.92 -12.92 1.55
C PHE A 7 -5.20 -14.25 1.49
N LYS A 8 -5.38 -14.97 0.39
CA LYS A 8 -4.59 -16.15 0.04
C LYS A 8 -4.14 -16.02 -1.42
N LEU A 9 -2.85 -15.82 -1.60
CA LEU A 9 -2.18 -15.75 -2.89
C LEU A 9 -1.58 -17.12 -3.19
N GLN A 10 -1.81 -17.62 -4.39
CA GLN A 10 -1.34 -18.94 -4.84
C GLN A 10 -0.61 -18.77 -6.18
N ASN A 11 0.71 -18.86 -6.15
CA ASN A 11 1.59 -18.80 -7.31
C ASN A 11 1.40 -17.54 -8.18
N ILE A 12 1.16 -16.39 -7.53
CA ILE A 12 0.89 -15.12 -8.22
C ILE A 12 2.11 -14.66 -8.99
N SER A 13 1.92 -14.39 -10.28
CA SER A 13 2.90 -13.72 -11.12
C SER A 13 2.27 -12.53 -11.84
N VAL A 14 3.02 -11.43 -11.95
CA VAL A 14 2.62 -10.23 -12.70
C VAL A 14 3.73 -9.88 -13.67
N GLU A 15 3.37 -9.79 -14.95
CA GLU A 15 4.27 -9.42 -16.03
C GLU A 15 3.80 -8.13 -16.69
N PHE A 16 4.72 -7.20 -16.92
CA PHE A 16 4.49 -5.98 -17.69
C PHE A 16 5.25 -6.05 -19.01
N GLU A 17 4.62 -5.61 -20.08
CA GLU A 17 5.30 -5.41 -21.34
C GLU A 17 6.18 -4.16 -21.27
N LYS A 18 7.47 -4.29 -21.55
CA LYS A 18 8.32 -3.13 -21.77
C LYS A 18 7.95 -2.49 -23.11
N HIS A 19 7.13 -1.46 -23.07
CA HIS A 19 7.05 -0.56 -24.21
C HIS A 19 8.36 0.22 -24.27
N SER A 20 9.27 -0.15 -25.16
CA SER A 20 10.38 0.72 -25.50
C SER A 20 9.78 1.99 -26.13
N LEU A 21 9.82 3.09 -25.38
CA LEU A 21 9.47 4.45 -25.85
C LEU A 21 10.50 4.99 -26.87
N ASN A 22 11.27 4.13 -27.52
CA ASN A 22 11.99 4.53 -28.72
C ASN A 22 10.93 4.85 -29.78
N GLN A 23 10.89 6.11 -30.21
CA GLN A 23 10.19 6.59 -31.38
C GLN A 23 10.60 5.75 -32.61
N ARG A 24 10.03 4.54 -32.71
CA ARG A 24 10.18 3.73 -33.91
C ARG A 24 9.39 4.44 -35.00
N SER A 25 10.06 4.83 -36.07
CA SER A 25 9.37 5.33 -37.24
C SER A 25 8.31 4.32 -37.68
N LEU A 26 7.20 4.77 -38.27
CA LEU A 26 6.13 3.89 -38.79
C LEU A 26 6.67 2.73 -39.64
N ARG A 27 7.80 2.94 -40.35
CA ARG A 27 8.50 1.91 -41.14
C ARG A 27 9.12 0.79 -40.28
N GLU A 28 9.69 1.12 -39.11
CA GLU A 28 10.25 0.14 -38.16
C GLU A 28 9.18 -0.65 -37.42
N ALA A 29 8.01 -0.04 -37.17
CA ALA A 29 6.87 -0.70 -36.57
C ALA A 29 6.26 -1.80 -37.47
N ILE A 30 6.25 -1.56 -38.80
CA ILE A 30 5.78 -2.55 -39.79
C ILE A 30 6.82 -3.68 -39.94
N GLY A 31 8.12 -3.36 -39.98
CA GLY A 31 9.22 -4.33 -40.10
C GLY A 31 9.38 -5.24 -38.86
N SER A 32 9.06 -4.73 -37.66
CA SER A 32 9.13 -5.50 -36.41
C SER A 32 7.98 -6.53 -36.25
N ARG A 33 6.81 -6.28 -36.81
CA ARG A 33 5.70 -7.26 -36.87
C ARG A 33 6.03 -8.48 -37.70
N LEU A 34 6.82 -8.31 -38.78
CA LEU A 34 7.25 -9.41 -39.66
C LEU A 34 8.41 -10.23 -39.07
N LYS A 35 9.17 -9.69 -38.10
CA LYS A 35 10.32 -10.37 -37.48
C LYS A 35 10.03 -11.04 -36.13
N GLY A 36 8.77 -11.13 -35.68
CA GLY A 36 8.42 -11.85 -34.47
C GLY A 36 9.11 -11.33 -33.19
N ASN A 37 9.44 -10.02 -33.14
CA ASN A 37 10.13 -9.43 -32.01
C ASN A 37 9.23 -9.50 -30.77
N ARG A 38 9.46 -10.49 -29.91
CA ARG A 38 8.78 -10.62 -28.61
C ARG A 38 9.08 -9.38 -27.79
N SER A 39 8.04 -8.63 -27.43
CA SER A 39 8.16 -7.55 -26.45
C SER A 39 8.83 -8.10 -25.20
N GLU A 40 9.89 -7.44 -24.75
CA GLU A 40 10.60 -7.84 -23.55
C GLU A 40 9.65 -7.68 -22.35
N LYS A 41 9.29 -8.79 -21.71
CA LYS A 41 8.41 -8.78 -20.54
C LYS A 41 9.24 -8.66 -19.27
N THR A 42 8.85 -7.78 -18.38
CA THR A 42 9.43 -7.67 -17.04
C THR A 42 8.50 -8.33 -16.03
N LYS A 43 9.02 -9.31 -15.29
CA LYS A 43 8.29 -9.95 -14.19
C LYS A 43 8.41 -9.10 -12.94
N ALA A 44 7.33 -8.40 -12.57
CA ALA A 44 7.27 -7.62 -11.35
C ALA A 44 6.99 -8.48 -10.12
N LEU A 45 6.17 -9.52 -10.28
CA LEU A 45 5.98 -10.60 -9.29
C LEU A 45 6.20 -11.94 -9.96
N ASN A 46 6.83 -12.88 -9.25
CA ASN A 46 7.21 -14.18 -9.77
C ASN A 46 6.93 -15.28 -8.76
N ASN A 47 5.81 -15.98 -8.95
CA ASN A 47 5.38 -17.13 -8.16
C ASN A 47 5.25 -16.83 -6.65
N ILE A 48 4.55 -15.75 -6.30
CA ILE A 48 4.29 -15.37 -4.91
C ILE A 48 3.15 -16.20 -4.33
N SER A 49 3.41 -16.86 -3.21
CA SER A 49 2.39 -17.54 -2.41
C SER A 49 2.44 -17.02 -0.98
N LEU A 50 1.33 -16.42 -0.51
CA LEU A 50 1.22 -15.80 0.80
C LEU A 50 -0.18 -16.04 1.37
N THR A 51 -0.27 -16.14 2.68
CA THR A 51 -1.55 -16.12 3.40
C THR A 51 -1.51 -15.03 4.45
N ILE A 52 -2.53 -14.16 4.45
CA ILE A 52 -2.73 -13.09 5.42
C ILE A 52 -4.03 -13.35 6.14
N LYS A 53 -3.97 -13.40 7.46
CA LYS A 53 -5.10 -13.68 8.34
C LYS A 53 -5.65 -12.40 8.95
N LYS A 54 -6.89 -12.46 9.41
CA LYS A 54 -7.53 -11.36 10.15
C LYS A 54 -6.74 -11.03 11.41
N GLY A 55 -6.44 -9.74 11.58
CA GLY A 55 -5.66 -9.24 12.70
C GLY A 55 -4.13 -9.44 12.56
N ASP A 56 -3.63 -9.87 11.40
CA ASP A 56 -2.19 -9.89 11.15
C ASP A 56 -1.66 -8.45 10.98
N HIS A 57 -0.47 -8.20 11.52
CA HIS A 57 0.29 -6.95 11.34
C HIS A 57 1.59 -7.28 10.60
N ILE A 58 1.59 -6.99 9.28
CA ILE A 58 2.63 -7.46 8.36
C ILE A 58 3.41 -6.27 7.80
N GLY A 59 4.74 -6.36 7.84
CA GLY A 59 5.62 -5.45 7.12
C GLY A 59 6.17 -6.10 5.84
N ILE A 60 6.23 -5.35 4.75
CA ILE A 60 6.84 -5.78 3.49
C ILE A 60 8.07 -4.93 3.24
N ILE A 61 9.22 -5.57 3.14
CA ILE A 61 10.51 -4.93 2.88
C ILE A 61 11.13 -5.40 1.58
N GLY A 62 12.05 -4.62 1.04
CA GLY A 62 12.76 -4.90 -0.21
C GLY A 62 13.26 -3.63 -0.87
N ARG A 63 14.23 -3.76 -1.78
CA ARG A 63 14.79 -2.63 -2.55
C ARG A 63 13.74 -2.02 -3.49
N ASN A 64 14.03 -0.84 -4.03
CA ASN A 64 13.21 -0.25 -5.10
C ASN A 64 13.18 -1.21 -6.30
N GLY A 65 11.99 -1.41 -6.89
CA GLY A 65 11.77 -2.40 -7.94
C GLY A 65 11.66 -3.86 -7.47
N ALA A 66 11.63 -4.13 -6.16
CA ALA A 66 11.47 -5.50 -5.64
C ALA A 66 10.08 -6.11 -5.88
N GLY A 67 9.08 -5.29 -6.24
CA GLY A 67 7.70 -5.72 -6.49
C GLY A 67 6.71 -5.35 -5.37
N LYS A 68 7.14 -4.58 -4.35
CA LYS A 68 6.30 -4.20 -3.21
C LYS A 68 4.99 -3.52 -3.64
N SER A 69 5.08 -2.40 -4.35
CA SER A 69 3.88 -1.66 -4.81
C SER A 69 3.03 -2.47 -5.80
N THR A 70 3.63 -3.37 -6.59
CA THR A 70 2.87 -4.29 -7.45
C THR A 70 2.09 -5.30 -6.61
N LEU A 71 2.69 -5.84 -5.54
CA LEU A 71 1.99 -6.74 -4.62
C LEU A 71 0.82 -6.03 -3.94
N LEU A 72 1.01 -4.79 -3.47
CA LEU A 72 -0.08 -4.01 -2.88
C LEU A 72 -1.21 -3.75 -3.89
N LYS A 73 -0.88 -3.42 -5.15
CA LYS A 73 -1.87 -3.23 -6.22
C LYS A 73 -2.64 -4.52 -6.55
N VAL A 74 -2.01 -5.69 -6.40
CA VAL A 74 -2.72 -6.99 -6.54
C VAL A 74 -3.67 -7.21 -5.37
N LEU A 75 -3.24 -6.94 -4.13
CA LEU A 75 -4.09 -7.07 -2.94
C LEU A 75 -5.32 -6.14 -2.99
N THR A 76 -5.16 -4.94 -3.58
CA THR A 76 -6.24 -3.95 -3.73
C THR A 76 -7.06 -4.10 -5.01
N LYS A 77 -6.80 -5.12 -5.83
CA LYS A 77 -7.46 -5.36 -7.13
C LYS A 77 -7.26 -4.25 -8.17
N VAL A 78 -6.28 -3.38 -8.00
CA VAL A 78 -5.87 -2.39 -9.01
C VAL A 78 -5.18 -3.07 -10.19
N ILE A 79 -4.45 -4.17 -9.92
CA ILE A 79 -3.82 -5.00 -10.94
C ILE A 79 -4.24 -6.45 -10.74
N PHE A 80 -4.60 -7.11 -11.84
CA PHE A 80 -4.85 -8.55 -11.84
C PHE A 80 -3.57 -9.33 -12.13
N PRO A 81 -3.37 -10.49 -11.49
CA PRO A 81 -2.20 -11.32 -11.78
C PRO A 81 -2.25 -11.87 -13.21
N THR A 82 -1.08 -11.99 -13.85
CA THR A 82 -0.93 -12.66 -15.14
C THR A 82 -1.11 -14.19 -15.00
N ASN A 83 -0.64 -14.75 -13.86
CA ASN A 83 -0.80 -16.15 -13.50
C ASN A 83 -1.02 -16.29 -12.00
N GLY A 84 -1.59 -17.42 -11.62
CA GLY A 84 -1.92 -17.74 -10.22
C GLY A 84 -3.33 -17.30 -9.84
N ASN A 85 -3.69 -17.51 -8.58
CA ASN A 85 -5.01 -17.20 -8.06
C ASN A 85 -4.92 -16.43 -6.75
N ILE A 86 -5.77 -15.41 -6.60
CA ILE A 86 -5.96 -14.67 -5.35
C ILE A 86 -7.36 -14.91 -4.81
N ILE A 87 -7.44 -15.40 -3.58
CA ILE A 87 -8.68 -15.51 -2.82
C ILE A 87 -8.67 -14.38 -1.79
N ARG A 88 -9.70 -13.57 -1.80
CA ARG A 88 -9.91 -12.47 -0.88
C ARG A 88 -11.24 -12.63 -0.17
N ASP A 89 -11.28 -12.36 1.11
CA ASP A 89 -12.54 -12.22 1.86
C ASP A 89 -13.21 -10.90 1.46
N GLU A 90 -14.23 -10.98 0.61
CA GLU A 90 -14.96 -9.82 0.09
C GLU A 90 -15.81 -9.11 1.14
N THR A 91 -15.97 -9.68 2.32
CA THR A 91 -16.68 -9.04 3.44
C THR A 91 -15.80 -8.02 4.17
N GLN A 92 -14.50 -8.00 3.89
CA GLN A 92 -13.54 -7.10 4.52
C GLN A 92 -13.35 -5.82 3.68
N HIS A 93 -13.62 -4.66 4.27
CA HIS A 93 -13.28 -3.37 3.67
C HIS A 93 -11.76 -3.17 3.72
N VAL A 94 -11.13 -3.23 2.54
CA VAL A 94 -9.69 -3.01 2.36
C VAL A 94 -9.46 -1.57 1.95
N ILE A 95 -8.84 -0.81 2.82
CA ILE A 95 -8.54 0.60 2.61
C ILE A 95 -7.06 0.78 2.27
N PRO A 96 -6.72 1.15 1.03
CA PRO A 96 -5.35 1.46 0.65
C PRO A 96 -4.99 2.89 1.04
N LEU A 97 -3.99 3.07 1.88
CA LEU A 97 -3.30 4.34 2.11
C LEU A 97 -2.06 4.44 1.19
N LEU A 98 -2.22 4.01 -0.07
CA LEU A 98 -1.13 4.02 -1.08
C LEU A 98 -1.02 5.39 -1.75
N GLU A 99 -2.14 6.02 -1.98
CA GLU A 99 -2.26 7.36 -2.54
C GLU A 99 -3.33 8.06 -1.71
N LEU A 100 -2.89 8.93 -0.80
CA LEU A 100 -3.79 9.67 0.07
C LEU A 100 -4.72 10.57 -0.77
N GLY A 101 -6.02 10.55 -0.42
CA GLY A 101 -7.02 11.36 -1.11
C GLY A 101 -7.49 10.78 -2.45
N ILE A 102 -7.39 9.46 -2.66
CA ILE A 102 -8.02 8.81 -3.82
C ILE A 102 -9.49 9.21 -3.88
N GLY A 103 -9.90 9.71 -5.05
CA GLY A 103 -11.26 10.17 -5.31
C GLY A 103 -11.55 11.60 -4.89
N PHE A 104 -10.59 12.34 -4.28
CA PHE A 104 -10.80 13.75 -3.98
C PHE A 104 -11.03 14.56 -5.26
N GLN A 105 -12.07 15.37 -5.23
CA GLN A 105 -12.40 16.31 -6.28
C GLN A 105 -11.98 17.72 -5.83
N ALA A 106 -11.13 18.35 -6.62
CA ALA A 106 -10.48 19.62 -6.27
C ALA A 106 -11.49 20.77 -6.01
N GLU A 107 -12.61 20.77 -6.72
CA GLU A 107 -13.64 21.80 -6.62
C GLU A 107 -14.63 21.59 -5.46
N LEU A 108 -14.65 20.39 -4.87
CA LEU A 108 -15.50 20.08 -3.72
C LEU A 108 -14.81 20.49 -2.43
N SER A 109 -15.61 20.83 -1.42
CA SER A 109 -15.14 21.09 -0.06
C SER A 109 -14.55 19.84 0.59
N GLY A 110 -13.78 20.02 1.68
CA GLY A 110 -13.27 18.91 2.47
C GLY A 110 -14.39 17.99 2.97
N ARG A 111 -15.51 18.58 3.42
CA ARG A 111 -16.70 17.84 3.87
C ARG A 111 -17.32 16.99 2.77
N GLU A 112 -17.49 17.54 1.58
CA GLU A 112 -18.02 16.81 0.43
C GLU A 112 -17.06 15.70 -0.01
N ASN A 113 -15.76 15.94 0.05
CA ASN A 113 -14.74 14.92 -0.22
C ASN A 113 -14.75 13.81 0.85
N CYS A 114 -15.09 14.07 2.11
CA CYS A 114 -15.31 13.02 3.11
C CYS A 114 -16.44 12.07 2.67
N TYR A 115 -17.58 12.61 2.21
CA TYR A 115 -18.67 11.78 1.70
C TYR A 115 -18.27 11.00 0.45
N LEU A 116 -17.64 11.67 -0.51
CA LEU A 116 -17.25 11.05 -1.78
C LEU A 116 -16.27 9.88 -1.53
N SER A 117 -15.20 10.13 -0.79
CA SER A 117 -14.20 9.11 -0.47
C SER A 117 -14.78 7.96 0.35
N GLY A 118 -15.59 8.27 1.36
CA GLY A 118 -16.24 7.25 2.18
C GLY A 118 -17.16 6.32 1.35
N ILE A 119 -17.95 6.89 0.42
CA ILE A 119 -18.79 6.12 -0.50
C ILE A 119 -17.93 5.25 -1.43
N LEU A 120 -16.85 5.79 -1.98
CA LEU A 120 -15.92 5.02 -2.82
C LEU A 120 -15.24 3.87 -2.05
N MET A 121 -15.04 4.05 -0.75
CA MET A 121 -14.54 2.99 0.16
C MET A 121 -15.62 1.97 0.56
N GLY A 122 -16.87 2.14 0.10
CA GLY A 122 -17.98 1.20 0.33
C GLY A 122 -18.83 1.49 1.57
N TYR A 123 -18.72 2.68 2.17
CA TYR A 123 -19.51 3.08 3.35
C TYR A 123 -20.77 3.84 2.95
N SER A 124 -21.83 3.68 3.74
CA SER A 124 -23.07 4.43 3.56
C SER A 124 -22.90 5.90 3.98
N LYS A 125 -23.73 6.79 3.40
CA LYS A 125 -23.75 8.20 3.77
C LYS A 125 -23.99 8.40 5.28
N LYS A 126 -24.77 7.51 5.91
CA LYS A 126 -25.06 7.56 7.36
C LYS A 126 -23.80 7.27 8.18
N GLU A 127 -23.08 6.20 7.85
CA GLU A 127 -21.83 5.84 8.55
C GLU A 127 -20.79 6.96 8.45
N ILE A 128 -20.69 7.63 7.31
CA ILE A 128 -19.79 8.77 7.12
C ILE A 128 -20.28 9.97 7.95
N SER A 129 -21.58 10.25 7.94
CA SER A 129 -22.15 11.36 8.71
C SER A 129 -21.92 11.18 10.22
N ASP A 130 -22.08 9.97 10.73
CA ASP A 130 -21.88 9.62 12.14
C ASP A 130 -20.40 9.81 12.56
N LYS A 131 -19.46 9.77 11.60
CA LYS A 131 -18.01 9.93 11.79
C LYS A 131 -17.47 11.31 11.43
N MET A 132 -18.29 12.16 10.81
CA MET A 132 -17.83 13.44 10.26
C MET A 132 -17.11 14.32 11.29
N ASN A 133 -17.66 14.46 12.48
CA ASN A 133 -17.05 15.29 13.53
C ASN A 133 -15.71 14.73 14.00
N ASP A 134 -15.58 13.39 14.12
CA ASP A 134 -14.33 12.73 14.51
C ASP A 134 -13.26 12.92 13.41
N ILE A 135 -13.65 12.83 12.13
CA ILE A 135 -12.76 13.06 10.97
C ILE A 135 -12.24 14.49 10.99
N ILE A 136 -13.14 15.49 11.16
CA ILE A 136 -12.78 16.91 11.17
C ILE A 136 -11.82 17.20 12.33
N ALA A 137 -12.18 16.79 13.54
CA ALA A 137 -11.37 16.99 14.74
C ALA A 137 -10.00 16.31 14.65
N PHE A 138 -9.92 15.11 14.05
CA PHE A 138 -8.64 14.43 13.88
C PHE A 138 -7.76 15.14 12.86
N SER A 139 -8.33 15.62 11.74
CA SER A 139 -7.60 16.31 10.69
C SER A 139 -7.16 17.74 11.08
N GLU A 140 -7.75 18.31 12.13
CA GLU A 140 -7.52 19.71 12.58
C GLU A 140 -7.85 20.72 11.47
N LEU A 141 -8.97 20.50 10.79
CA LEU A 141 -9.42 21.32 9.65
C LEU A 141 -10.79 21.98 9.90
N GLU A 142 -11.16 22.23 11.16
CA GLU A 142 -12.46 22.79 11.55
C GLU A 142 -12.77 24.08 10.77
N GLU A 143 -11.80 24.98 10.63
CA GLU A 143 -11.97 26.26 9.95
C GLU A 143 -11.97 26.16 8.41
N PHE A 144 -11.43 25.05 7.86
CA PHE A 144 -11.23 24.87 6.42
C PHE A 144 -12.11 23.79 5.81
N ILE A 145 -12.86 23.01 6.61
CA ILE A 145 -13.55 21.81 6.12
C ILE A 145 -14.57 22.11 5.02
N ASP A 146 -15.15 23.29 5.03
CA ASP A 146 -16.14 23.72 4.05
C ASP A 146 -15.54 24.49 2.86
N GLU A 147 -14.20 24.68 2.84
CA GLU A 147 -13.47 25.25 1.71
C GLU A 147 -13.13 24.16 0.67
N PRO A 148 -13.07 24.53 -0.64
CA PRO A 148 -12.64 23.62 -1.70
C PRO A 148 -11.22 23.10 -1.47
N VAL A 149 -11.00 21.78 -1.66
CA VAL A 149 -9.70 21.16 -1.37
C VAL A 149 -8.58 21.61 -2.29
N LYS A 150 -8.87 22.25 -3.42
CA LYS A 150 -7.86 22.93 -4.25
C LYS A 150 -7.10 24.03 -3.51
N ASN A 151 -7.70 24.60 -2.46
CA ASN A 151 -7.11 25.62 -1.62
C ASN A 151 -6.27 25.04 -0.47
N TYR A 152 -6.28 23.72 -0.29
CA TYR A 152 -5.56 23.06 0.80
C TYR A 152 -4.06 23.00 0.51
N SER A 153 -3.26 23.16 1.54
CA SER A 153 -1.86 22.75 1.49
C SER A 153 -1.74 21.22 1.33
N SER A 154 -0.59 20.75 0.87
CA SER A 154 -0.33 19.29 0.79
C SER A 154 -0.51 18.60 2.15
N GLY A 155 -0.14 19.29 3.25
CA GLY A 155 -0.35 18.80 4.61
C GLY A 155 -1.82 18.69 4.99
N MET A 156 -2.63 19.72 4.73
CA MET A 156 -4.08 19.72 4.98
C MET A 156 -4.78 18.61 4.20
N TYR A 157 -4.44 18.49 2.92
CA TYR A 157 -4.96 17.45 2.04
C TYR A 157 -4.70 16.05 2.61
N ALA A 158 -3.48 15.82 2.99
CA ALA A 158 -3.06 14.52 3.49
C ALA A 158 -3.60 14.21 4.89
N ARG A 159 -3.74 15.22 5.78
CA ARG A 159 -4.39 15.10 7.09
C ARG A 159 -5.85 14.65 6.94
N LEU A 160 -6.61 15.31 6.04
CA LEU A 160 -8.00 14.93 5.78
C LEU A 160 -8.12 13.51 5.23
N ALA A 161 -7.31 13.17 4.23
CA ALA A 161 -7.34 11.86 3.60
C ALA A 161 -6.99 10.72 4.58
N PHE A 162 -6.00 10.94 5.45
CA PHE A 162 -5.67 9.98 6.52
C PHE A 162 -6.79 9.86 7.55
N ALA A 163 -7.39 10.98 7.97
CA ALA A 163 -8.50 10.99 8.91
C ALA A 163 -9.67 10.14 8.39
N ILE A 164 -10.09 10.38 7.14
CA ILE A 164 -11.18 9.63 6.50
C ILE A 164 -10.85 8.13 6.52
N ALA A 165 -9.70 7.74 5.99
CA ALA A 165 -9.32 6.34 5.82
C ALA A 165 -9.22 5.56 7.16
N THR A 166 -8.94 6.25 8.26
CA THR A 166 -8.74 5.62 9.58
C THR A 166 -9.93 5.72 10.52
N ASP A 167 -10.90 6.61 10.26
CA ASP A 167 -12.09 6.77 11.13
C ASP A 167 -13.28 5.93 10.68
N ILE A 168 -13.35 5.54 9.40
CA ILE A 168 -14.46 4.77 8.84
C ILE A 168 -14.24 3.26 9.07
N ASN A 169 -14.00 2.81 10.29
CA ASN A 169 -13.93 1.40 10.72
C ASN A 169 -13.31 0.42 9.69
N PRO A 170 -12.08 0.65 9.19
CA PRO A 170 -11.44 -0.25 8.24
C PRO A 170 -11.24 -1.63 8.87
N GLN A 171 -11.39 -2.72 8.09
CA GLN A 171 -11.03 -4.06 8.53
C GLN A 171 -9.62 -4.44 8.10
N VAL A 172 -9.17 -3.88 6.98
CA VAL A 172 -7.80 -4.04 6.45
C VAL A 172 -7.26 -2.69 6.04
N LEU A 173 -6.09 -2.32 6.53
CA LEU A 173 -5.33 -1.15 6.11
C LEU A 173 -4.06 -1.56 5.39
N ILE A 174 -3.85 -1.01 4.20
CA ILE A 174 -2.62 -1.16 3.42
C ILE A 174 -1.93 0.19 3.37
N VAL A 175 -0.73 0.29 3.96
CA VAL A 175 -0.01 1.54 4.20
C VAL A 175 1.33 1.51 3.46
N ASP A 176 1.53 2.41 2.50
CA ASP A 176 2.77 2.53 1.74
C ASP A 176 3.44 3.87 2.10
N GLU A 177 4.59 3.83 2.76
CA GLU A 177 5.49 4.97 3.08
C GLU A 177 4.83 6.28 3.57
N VAL A 178 3.55 6.25 3.93
CA VAL A 178 2.68 7.42 4.11
C VAL A 178 2.97 8.20 5.39
N PHE A 179 3.93 7.76 6.23
CA PHE A 179 4.26 8.47 7.46
C PHE A 179 5.05 9.77 7.27
N GLY A 180 5.31 10.20 6.02
CA GLY A 180 5.87 11.51 5.68
C GLY A 180 4.83 12.63 5.57
N VAL A 181 3.60 12.43 6.10
CA VAL A 181 2.48 13.35 5.91
C VAL A 181 2.35 14.32 7.07
N GLY A 182 2.46 15.60 6.77
CA GLY A 182 2.31 16.66 7.74
C GLY A 182 3.60 16.93 8.54
N ASP A 183 3.45 17.57 9.68
CA ASP A 183 4.54 17.81 10.62
C ASP A 183 4.77 16.62 11.57
N GLU A 184 5.84 16.67 12.37
CA GLU A 184 6.20 15.62 13.32
C GLU A 184 5.09 15.36 14.36
N PHE A 185 4.35 16.40 14.73
CA PHE A 185 3.26 16.28 15.71
C PHE A 185 2.10 15.46 15.14
N PHE A 186 1.68 15.76 13.92
CA PHE A 186 0.61 15.02 13.25
C PHE A 186 1.05 13.56 12.95
N MET A 187 2.31 13.35 12.59
CA MET A 187 2.85 12.00 12.40
C MET A 187 2.72 11.14 13.67
N ARG A 188 3.06 11.69 14.84
CA ARG A 188 2.86 10.98 16.13
C ARG A 188 1.40 10.62 16.36
N LYS A 189 0.49 11.54 16.05
CA LYS A 189 -0.97 11.34 16.14
C LYS A 189 -1.45 10.20 15.22
N CYS A 190 -0.90 10.13 14.00
CA CYS A 190 -1.16 9.03 13.06
C CYS A 190 -0.69 7.67 13.60
N ILE A 191 0.55 7.60 14.14
CA ILE A 191 1.09 6.37 14.73
C ILE A 191 0.21 5.87 15.88
N ILE A 192 -0.20 6.76 16.79
CA ILE A 192 -1.10 6.40 17.90
C ILE A 192 -2.46 5.90 17.37
N ARG A 193 -3.01 6.53 16.34
CA ARG A 193 -4.25 6.08 15.69
C ARG A 193 -4.09 4.69 15.10
N MET A 194 -3.01 4.44 14.37
CA MET A 194 -2.72 3.12 13.81
C MET A 194 -2.61 2.05 14.89
N GLN A 195 -1.87 2.31 15.96
CA GLN A 195 -1.74 1.38 17.09
C GLN A 195 -3.11 1.06 17.74
N LYS A 196 -3.99 2.05 17.88
CA LYS A 196 -5.36 1.84 18.39
C LYS A 196 -6.17 0.95 17.44
N LEU A 197 -6.04 1.11 16.12
CA LEU A 197 -6.72 0.28 15.14
C LEU A 197 -6.19 -1.17 15.18
N MET A 198 -4.88 -1.33 15.25
CA MET A 198 -4.23 -2.64 15.40
C MET A 198 -4.69 -3.36 16.67
N ALA A 199 -4.73 -2.67 17.80
CA ALA A 199 -5.23 -3.21 19.07
C ALA A 199 -6.71 -3.64 19.00
N LYS A 200 -7.52 -3.03 18.12
CA LYS A 200 -8.90 -3.45 17.82
C LYS A 200 -8.99 -4.63 16.85
N GLY A 201 -7.87 -5.17 16.37
CA GLY A 201 -7.81 -6.33 15.48
C GLY A 201 -7.94 -5.98 13.99
N VAL A 202 -7.71 -4.73 13.60
CA VAL A 202 -7.61 -4.34 12.18
C VAL A 202 -6.36 -4.99 11.58
N THR A 203 -6.52 -5.67 10.45
CA THR A 203 -5.39 -6.24 9.71
C THR A 203 -4.59 -5.12 9.07
N THR A 204 -3.28 -5.09 9.25
CA THR A 204 -2.43 -4.04 8.70
C THR A 204 -1.30 -4.60 7.85
N ILE A 205 -1.07 -3.99 6.69
CA ILE A 205 0.03 -4.31 5.79
C ILE A 205 0.82 -3.03 5.56
N PHE A 206 2.05 -2.99 6.08
CA PHE A 206 2.94 -1.85 5.97
C PHE A 206 4.00 -2.09 4.89
N VAL A 207 4.26 -1.08 4.08
CA VAL A 207 5.48 -0.96 3.30
C VAL A 207 6.20 0.29 3.78
N ALA A 208 7.39 0.14 4.34
CA ALA A 208 8.19 1.26 4.81
C ALA A 208 9.69 1.00 4.63
N HIS A 209 10.46 2.07 4.50
CA HIS A 209 11.93 1.98 4.48
C HIS A 209 12.54 1.94 5.88
N ASN A 210 11.82 2.41 6.89
CA ASN A 210 12.27 2.38 8.28
C ASN A 210 12.07 0.98 8.88
N LEU A 211 13.16 0.21 8.97
CA LEU A 211 13.14 -1.14 9.52
C LEU A 211 12.78 -1.17 11.00
N ASP A 212 13.27 -0.21 11.80
CA ASP A 212 13.01 -0.16 13.23
C ASP A 212 11.52 0.02 13.52
N PHE A 213 10.85 0.87 12.72
CA PHE A 213 9.40 0.99 12.76
C PHE A 213 8.71 -0.34 12.47
N LEU A 214 9.09 -1.03 11.40
CA LEU A 214 8.46 -2.30 11.02
C LEU A 214 8.71 -3.40 12.06
N VAL A 215 9.92 -3.48 12.61
CA VAL A 215 10.26 -4.48 13.66
C VAL A 215 9.44 -4.24 14.93
N THR A 216 9.16 -2.98 15.27
CA THR A 216 8.40 -2.64 16.48
C THR A 216 6.88 -2.73 16.30
N GLN A 217 6.36 -2.50 15.10
CA GLN A 217 4.91 -2.46 14.85
C GLN A 217 4.35 -3.73 14.24
N CYS A 218 5.16 -4.58 13.61
CA CYS A 218 4.69 -5.77 12.90
C CYS A 218 5.00 -7.05 13.68
N GLU A 219 4.12 -8.05 13.56
CA GLU A 219 4.32 -9.40 14.09
C GLU A 219 5.04 -10.31 13.07
N ARG A 220 5.10 -9.88 11.80
CA ARG A 220 5.66 -10.64 10.68
C ARG A 220 6.24 -9.70 9.63
N LEU A 221 7.43 -10.01 9.12
CA LEU A 221 8.01 -9.33 7.96
C LEU A 221 8.13 -10.27 6.77
N ILE A 222 7.90 -9.71 5.58
CA ILE A 222 8.06 -10.37 4.29
C ILE A 222 9.12 -9.59 3.50
N TRP A 223 10.24 -10.25 3.19
CA TRP A 223 11.27 -9.69 2.34
C TRP A 223 11.03 -10.09 0.89
N LEU A 224 10.81 -9.08 0.04
CA LEU A 224 10.70 -9.23 -1.41
C LEU A 224 12.00 -8.81 -2.11
N GLU A 225 12.43 -9.62 -3.07
CA GLU A 225 13.51 -9.26 -3.98
C GLU A 225 13.24 -9.80 -5.38
N LYS A 226 13.36 -8.92 -6.39
CA LYS A 226 13.14 -9.25 -7.81
C LYS A 226 11.83 -10.04 -8.03
N GLY A 227 10.77 -9.59 -7.38
CA GLY A 227 9.43 -10.17 -7.48
C GLY A 227 9.24 -11.50 -6.75
N LYS A 228 10.17 -11.94 -5.90
CA LYS A 228 10.07 -13.19 -5.13
C LYS A 228 10.09 -12.92 -3.63
N VAL A 229 9.42 -13.77 -2.86
CA VAL A 229 9.59 -13.81 -1.40
C VAL A 229 10.90 -14.53 -1.09
N ILE A 230 11.82 -13.83 -0.45
CA ILE A 230 13.11 -14.36 -0.02
C ILE A 230 13.02 -14.92 1.40
N MET A 231 12.33 -14.18 2.27
CA MET A 231 12.12 -14.59 3.66
C MET A 231 10.77 -14.08 4.15
N ASP A 232 10.12 -14.84 5.00
CA ASP A 232 8.81 -14.57 5.58
C ASP A 232 8.80 -15.11 7.00
N GLY A 233 8.69 -14.25 8.01
CA GLY A 233 8.76 -14.69 9.40
C GLY A 233 8.96 -13.60 10.43
N ASN A 234 9.70 -13.93 11.50
CA ASN A 234 9.94 -13.05 12.63
C ASN A 234 10.58 -11.72 12.18
N PRO A 235 10.06 -10.56 12.63
CA PRO A 235 10.52 -9.25 12.18
C PRO A 235 12.02 -9.02 12.40
N ALA A 236 12.56 -9.36 13.57
CA ALA A 236 13.96 -9.13 13.88
C ALA A 236 14.90 -9.99 13.02
N GLU A 237 14.52 -11.25 12.77
CA GLU A 237 15.30 -12.17 11.93
C GLU A 237 15.33 -11.72 10.48
N VAL A 238 14.14 -11.37 9.92
CA VAL A 238 14.03 -10.91 8.53
C VAL A 238 14.73 -9.58 8.32
N ALA A 239 14.60 -8.63 9.26
CA ALA A 239 15.28 -7.34 9.19
C ALA A 239 16.80 -7.49 9.27
N SER A 240 17.32 -8.35 10.14
CA SER A 240 18.75 -8.66 10.25
C SER A 240 19.29 -9.29 8.96
N ALA A 241 18.60 -10.30 8.41
CA ALA A 241 18.99 -10.94 7.17
C ALA A 241 19.01 -9.94 5.98
N TYR A 242 17.99 -9.07 5.90
CA TYR A 242 17.92 -8.03 4.88
C TYR A 242 19.03 -7.00 5.01
N SER A 243 19.36 -6.53 6.22
CA SER A 243 20.44 -5.58 6.49
C SER A 243 21.79 -6.17 6.10
N ASN A 244 22.05 -7.43 6.45
CA ASN A 244 23.26 -8.15 6.09
C ASN A 244 23.42 -8.35 4.57
N SER A 245 22.31 -8.49 3.84
CA SER A 245 22.34 -8.59 2.37
C SER A 245 22.75 -7.29 1.67
N LYS A 246 22.60 -6.13 2.34
CA LYS A 246 22.98 -4.81 1.84
C LYS A 246 24.44 -4.46 2.14
N SER A 247 25.11 -5.16 3.07
CA SER A 247 26.48 -4.83 3.48
C SER A 247 27.44 -5.21 2.35
N PRO A 248 28.32 -4.29 1.88
CA PRO A 248 29.30 -4.56 0.82
C PRO A 248 30.46 -5.46 1.26
N LEU A 249 30.47 -5.96 2.49
CA LEU A 249 31.59 -6.72 3.09
C LEU A 249 31.68 -8.20 2.64
N ARG A 250 31.05 -8.61 1.52
CA ARG A 250 31.23 -9.96 0.95
C ARG A 250 32.19 -10.02 -0.25
N LEU A 251 33.12 -9.09 -0.37
CA LEU A 251 34.18 -9.17 -1.38
C LEU A 251 35.55 -8.74 -0.79
N VAL A 252 36.05 -9.45 0.20
CA VAL A 252 37.52 -9.60 0.38
C VAL A 252 37.76 -10.91 1.12
N ASN A 253 37.69 -12.03 0.42
CA ASN A 253 38.60 -13.11 0.69
C ASN A 253 39.59 -13.09 -0.48
N VAL A 254 40.62 -12.30 -0.31
CA VAL A 254 41.85 -12.40 -1.08
C VAL A 254 42.66 -13.53 -0.44
N GLN A 255 42.95 -14.52 -1.23
CA GLN A 255 44.24 -15.16 -1.11
C GLN A 255 45.26 -14.32 -1.82
#